data_9a8905420fa327f3ecbc26ef5fb3d285
#
_entry.id   9a8905420fa327f3ecbc26ef5fb3d285
#
_cell.length_a   1.000
_cell.length_b   1.000
_cell.length_c   1.000
_cell.angle_alpha   90.00
_cell.angle_beta   90.00
_cell.angle_gamma   90.00
#
_symmetry.space_group_name_H-M   'P 1'
#
loop_
_entity.id
_entity.type
_entity.pdbx_description
1 polymer ?
#
loop_
_entity_poly.entity_id
_entity_poly.type
_entity_poly.pdbx_seq_one_letter_code
_entity_poly.pdbx_strand_id
1 'polypeptide(L)'
;GGKFDDSAYKTSGGLHGVGSSVVNALSTWLDIEVYRDGYVHHDHYERGNPTVELEHGLLPTLGKTRKTGTKIRFLPDPEIFEKTRFKAEEVKSRMHETAYLNPNLTIIFEDRRGSEVEHIEYHEPDGLVGFVKDLNKSQETLHEVVYFQGESEGITVEVAFQYVNEFHENVLGFCNNIYNAEGGTHITGFKTVFTTVINSYARELGILKEKDANFTGADVRNGMTAVISIKHPDPRFEGQTKTKLDNQDASKATAKVTGDEIQRYFDRNLETLKTVIGCAEKAAKIRKTEERAKTNLLTKQKFSFDSNGKLSNCESRDASKCEI
;
A
#
# COMPACT_ATOMS: atom_id res chain seq x y z
N GLY A 1 9.38 -19.60 18.90
CA GLY A 1 9.07 -19.86 17.51
C GLY A 1 10.28 -19.68 16.60
N GLY A 2 10.23 -20.32 15.43
CA GLY A 2 11.32 -20.29 14.46
C GLY A 2 11.68 -18.91 13.90
N LYS A 3 10.87 -17.88 14.19
CA LYS A 3 11.13 -16.49 13.75
C LYS A 3 12.13 -15.74 14.64
N PHE A 4 12.57 -16.32 15.73
CA PHE A 4 13.67 -15.79 16.54
C PHE A 4 15.04 -16.27 16.08
N ASP A 5 15.08 -17.07 15.02
CA ASP A 5 16.30 -17.55 14.38
C ASP A 5 16.48 -16.82 13.04
N ASP A 6 17.41 -15.88 12.98
CA ASP A 6 17.71 -15.06 11.80
C ASP A 6 18.19 -15.91 10.61
N SER A 7 18.65 -17.14 10.85
CA SER A 7 19.04 -18.06 9.78
C SER A 7 17.85 -18.64 9.00
N ALA A 8 16.67 -18.72 9.64
CA ALA A 8 15.48 -19.34 9.07
C ALA A 8 14.61 -18.36 8.26
N TYR A 9 14.62 -17.07 8.63
CA TYR A 9 13.76 -16.05 8.02
C TYR A 9 14.50 -14.72 7.83
N LYS A 10 14.87 -14.38 6.62
CA LYS A 10 15.50 -13.08 6.29
C LYS A 10 14.51 -11.91 6.38
N THR A 11 13.27 -12.12 5.97
CA THR A 11 12.18 -11.14 6.06
C THR A 11 10.88 -11.87 6.39
N SER A 12 10.05 -11.29 7.25
CA SER A 12 8.76 -11.87 7.63
C SER A 12 7.74 -10.78 7.94
N GLY A 13 6.48 -11.02 7.56
CA GLY A 13 5.35 -10.16 7.95
C GLY A 13 4.95 -10.31 9.41
N GLY A 14 5.26 -11.45 10.04
CA GLY A 14 4.97 -11.70 11.45
C GLY A 14 6.24 -11.57 12.31
N LEU A 15 6.25 -10.66 13.28
CA LEU A 15 7.42 -10.38 14.13
C LEU A 15 7.64 -11.42 15.23
N HIS A 16 6.56 -11.95 15.82
CA HIS A 16 6.65 -12.74 17.05
C HIS A 16 6.36 -14.24 16.88
N GLY A 17 6.00 -14.68 15.67
CA GLY A 17 5.68 -16.10 15.40
C GLY A 17 4.45 -16.64 16.14
N VAL A 18 3.54 -15.77 16.59
CA VAL A 18 2.37 -16.12 17.41
C VAL A 18 1.05 -16.18 16.63
N GLY A 19 1.03 -15.81 15.34
CA GLY A 19 -0.20 -15.75 14.55
C GLY A 19 -0.99 -17.05 14.49
N SER A 20 -0.30 -18.17 14.24
CA SER A 20 -0.94 -19.49 14.26
C SER A 20 -1.47 -19.89 15.65
N SER A 21 -0.75 -19.53 16.70
CA SER A 21 -1.19 -19.78 18.08
C SER A 21 -2.44 -18.97 18.43
N VAL A 22 -2.53 -17.73 17.94
CA VAL A 22 -3.72 -16.88 18.12
C VAL A 22 -4.92 -17.46 17.35
N VAL A 23 -4.75 -17.88 16.11
CA VAL A 23 -5.82 -18.55 15.34
C VAL A 23 -6.31 -19.79 16.08
N ASN A 24 -5.39 -20.61 16.63
CA ASN A 24 -5.73 -21.78 17.41
C ASN A 24 -6.56 -21.42 18.65
N ALA A 25 -6.09 -20.44 19.45
CA ALA A 25 -6.77 -20.02 20.67
C ALA A 25 -8.18 -19.40 20.42
N LEU A 26 -8.39 -18.82 19.25
CA LEU A 26 -9.65 -18.17 18.84
C LEU A 26 -10.56 -19.09 18.02
N SER A 27 -10.24 -20.37 17.93
CA SER A 27 -11.01 -21.37 17.17
C SER A 27 -11.67 -22.38 18.11
N THR A 28 -12.88 -22.79 17.76
CA THR A 28 -13.55 -23.92 18.42
C THR A 28 -12.70 -25.19 18.31
N TRP A 29 -12.13 -25.39 17.11
CA TRP A 29 -11.16 -26.45 16.86
C TRP A 29 -10.18 -26.02 15.76
N LEU A 30 -8.98 -26.58 15.79
CA LEU A 30 -7.95 -26.44 14.76
C LEU A 30 -7.29 -27.80 14.51
N ASP A 31 -7.17 -28.18 13.26
CA ASP A 31 -6.67 -29.45 12.79
C ASP A 31 -5.50 -29.24 11.82
N ILE A 32 -4.39 -29.92 12.04
CA ILE A 32 -3.14 -29.77 11.28
C ILE A 32 -2.68 -31.11 10.75
N GLU A 33 -2.42 -31.17 9.44
CA GLU A 33 -1.73 -32.26 8.78
C GLU A 33 -0.42 -31.76 8.20
N VAL A 34 0.71 -32.33 8.59
CA VAL A 34 2.04 -31.99 8.06
C VAL A 34 2.56 -33.17 7.25
N TYR A 35 2.75 -32.96 5.96
CA TYR A 35 3.27 -33.93 4.98
C TYR A 35 4.78 -33.75 4.89
N ARG A 36 5.53 -34.61 5.59
CA ARG A 36 6.97 -34.52 5.70
C ARG A 36 7.61 -35.86 5.95
N ASP A 37 8.82 -36.05 5.46
CA ASP A 37 9.69 -37.25 5.70
C ASP A 37 9.00 -38.58 5.34
N GLY A 38 8.11 -38.54 4.33
CA GLY A 38 7.39 -39.72 3.85
C GLY A 38 6.14 -40.08 4.65
N TYR A 39 5.75 -39.28 5.62
CA TYR A 39 4.59 -39.50 6.47
C TYR A 39 3.69 -38.26 6.58
N VAL A 40 2.42 -38.49 6.96
CA VAL A 40 1.46 -37.45 7.33
C VAL A 40 1.39 -37.45 8.86
N HIS A 41 1.92 -36.39 9.46
CA HIS A 41 1.81 -36.13 10.88
C HIS A 41 0.54 -35.34 11.17
N HIS A 42 -0.17 -35.69 12.25
CA HIS A 42 -1.46 -35.09 12.59
C HIS A 42 -1.46 -34.50 13.99
N ASP A 43 -2.04 -33.32 14.12
CA ASP A 43 -2.29 -32.69 15.42
C ASP A 43 -3.67 -32.06 15.41
N HIS A 44 -4.32 -32.01 16.59
CA HIS A 44 -5.66 -31.46 16.75
C HIS A 44 -5.79 -30.71 18.07
N TYR A 45 -6.50 -29.60 18.01
CA TYR A 45 -6.72 -28.70 19.15
C TYR A 45 -8.20 -28.36 19.27
N GLU A 46 -8.65 -28.27 20.52
CA GLU A 46 -9.97 -27.71 20.87
C GLU A 46 -9.77 -26.49 21.76
N ARG A 47 -10.21 -25.32 21.30
CA ARG A 47 -10.03 -24.03 22.00
C ARG A 47 -8.61 -23.80 22.49
N GLY A 48 -7.65 -24.09 21.63
CA GLY A 48 -6.21 -23.93 21.91
C GLY A 48 -5.56 -25.06 22.72
N ASN A 49 -6.34 -26.03 23.21
CA ASN A 49 -5.81 -27.17 23.99
C ASN A 49 -5.54 -28.36 23.07
N PRO A 50 -4.33 -28.97 23.12
CA PRO A 50 -4.04 -30.15 22.34
C PRO A 50 -4.85 -31.34 22.81
N THR A 51 -5.42 -32.11 21.88
CA THR A 51 -6.25 -33.30 22.18
C THR A 51 -5.63 -34.58 21.65
N VAL A 52 -4.55 -34.48 20.87
CA VAL A 52 -3.82 -35.63 20.34
C VAL A 52 -2.77 -36.11 21.38
N GLU A 53 -2.79 -37.39 21.72
CA GLU A 53 -1.76 -38.00 22.55
C GLU A 53 -0.49 -38.24 21.74
N LEU A 54 0.66 -37.92 22.32
CA LEU A 54 1.96 -38.14 21.69
C LEU A 54 2.37 -39.60 21.83
N GLU A 55 2.77 -40.24 20.74
CA GLU A 55 3.38 -41.57 20.73
C GLU A 55 4.90 -41.42 20.90
N HIS A 56 5.45 -41.86 22.02
CA HIS A 56 6.90 -41.71 22.35
C HIS A 56 7.42 -40.26 22.24
N GLY A 57 6.57 -39.27 22.54
CA GLY A 57 6.92 -37.84 22.45
C GLY A 57 6.84 -37.26 21.05
N LEU A 58 6.31 -38.00 20.08
CA LEU A 58 6.10 -37.58 18.69
C LEU A 58 4.61 -37.55 18.35
N LEU A 59 4.24 -36.68 17.39
CA LEU A 59 2.89 -36.67 16.85
C LEU A 59 2.59 -37.97 16.09
N PRO A 60 1.38 -38.53 16.23
CA PRO A 60 0.98 -39.72 15.50
C PRO A 60 0.98 -39.47 13.99
N THR A 61 1.13 -40.55 13.23
CA THR A 61 1.09 -40.52 11.77
C THR A 61 -0.20 -41.13 11.22
N LEU A 62 -0.84 -40.45 10.27
CA LEU A 62 -2.04 -40.97 9.57
C LEU A 62 -1.69 -41.96 8.44
N GLY A 63 -0.41 -42.06 8.06
CA GLY A 63 0.07 -42.96 7.00
C GLY A 63 1.23 -42.39 6.20
N LYS A 64 1.66 -43.20 5.20
CA LYS A 64 2.74 -42.82 4.27
C LYS A 64 2.26 -41.87 3.20
N THR A 65 3.12 -40.94 2.76
CA THR A 65 2.85 -39.99 1.70
C THR A 65 4.08 -39.72 0.85
N ARG A 66 3.86 -39.31 -0.41
CA ARG A 66 4.91 -38.72 -1.28
C ARG A 66 4.78 -37.20 -1.38
N LYS A 67 3.73 -36.63 -0.81
CA LYS A 67 3.49 -35.17 -0.82
C LYS A 67 4.34 -34.48 0.22
N THR A 68 4.61 -33.21 0.00
CA THR A 68 5.19 -32.30 0.99
C THR A 68 4.26 -31.09 1.16
N GLY A 69 4.17 -30.56 2.38
CA GLY A 69 3.35 -29.38 2.64
C GLY A 69 2.63 -29.45 3.98
N THR A 70 1.73 -28.49 4.19
CA THR A 70 0.94 -28.40 5.42
C THR A 70 -0.52 -28.10 5.05
N LYS A 71 -1.45 -28.75 5.74
CA LYS A 71 -2.88 -28.49 5.66
C LYS A 71 -3.37 -28.05 7.02
N ILE A 72 -4.03 -26.91 7.08
CA ILE A 72 -4.62 -26.37 8.30
C ILE A 72 -6.11 -26.16 8.05
N ARG A 73 -6.92 -26.67 9.00
CA ARG A 73 -8.37 -26.42 9.05
C ARG A 73 -8.72 -25.85 10.41
N PHE A 74 -9.61 -24.90 10.45
CA PHE A 74 -10.05 -24.32 11.70
C PHE A 74 -11.50 -23.79 11.59
N LEU A 75 -12.16 -23.68 12.73
CA LEU A 75 -13.48 -23.10 12.85
C LEU A 75 -13.43 -21.96 13.87
N PRO A 76 -13.66 -20.69 13.46
CA PRO A 76 -13.74 -19.58 14.40
C PRO A 76 -14.76 -19.81 15.49
N ASP A 77 -14.43 -19.47 16.74
CA ASP A 77 -15.30 -19.74 17.89
C ASP A 77 -16.45 -18.72 17.96
N PRO A 78 -17.72 -19.14 17.88
CA PRO A 78 -18.87 -18.25 17.96
C PRO A 78 -19.10 -17.66 19.37
N GLU A 79 -18.45 -18.19 20.41
CA GLU A 79 -18.44 -17.59 21.74
C GLU A 79 -17.54 -16.34 21.81
N ILE A 80 -16.56 -16.23 20.88
CA ILE A 80 -15.63 -15.12 20.80
C ILE A 80 -16.03 -14.13 19.71
N PHE A 81 -16.45 -14.63 18.55
CA PHE A 81 -16.80 -13.82 17.39
C PHE A 81 -18.31 -13.76 17.17
N GLU A 82 -18.84 -12.55 17.05
CA GLU A 82 -20.25 -12.35 16.66
C GLU A 82 -20.56 -12.88 15.24
N LYS A 83 -19.55 -12.82 14.35
CA LYS A 83 -19.65 -13.27 12.96
C LYS A 83 -18.47 -14.18 12.63
N THR A 84 -18.78 -15.44 12.37
CA THR A 84 -17.77 -16.48 12.05
C THR A 84 -17.67 -16.79 10.55
N ARG A 85 -18.55 -16.18 9.73
CA ARG A 85 -18.57 -16.40 8.29
C ARG A 85 -17.64 -15.42 7.59
N PHE A 86 -16.63 -15.93 6.90
CA PHE A 86 -15.74 -15.12 6.07
C PHE A 86 -16.46 -14.51 4.87
N LYS A 87 -16.12 -13.26 4.54
CA LYS A 87 -16.58 -12.61 3.33
C LYS A 87 -15.65 -13.00 2.17
N ALA A 88 -16.20 -13.69 1.18
CA ALA A 88 -15.44 -14.20 0.04
C ALA A 88 -14.65 -13.10 -0.69
N GLU A 89 -15.26 -11.94 -0.92
CA GLU A 89 -14.63 -10.82 -1.63
C GLU A 89 -13.40 -10.27 -0.90
N GLU A 90 -13.45 -10.16 0.44
CA GLU A 90 -12.29 -9.71 1.22
C GLU A 90 -11.13 -10.72 1.15
N VAL A 91 -11.45 -12.01 1.18
CA VAL A 91 -10.44 -13.08 1.06
C VAL A 91 -9.85 -13.10 -0.35
N LYS A 92 -10.68 -13.03 -1.39
CA LYS A 92 -10.26 -12.98 -2.80
C LYS A 92 -9.35 -11.79 -3.07
N SER A 93 -9.75 -10.59 -2.64
CA SER A 93 -8.93 -9.38 -2.80
C SER A 93 -7.55 -9.55 -2.16
N ARG A 94 -7.51 -10.06 -0.93
CA ARG A 94 -6.25 -10.28 -0.22
C ARG A 94 -5.36 -11.34 -0.86
N MET A 95 -5.94 -12.42 -1.39
CA MET A 95 -5.21 -13.46 -2.12
C MET A 95 -4.63 -12.91 -3.42
N HIS A 96 -5.38 -12.10 -4.16
CA HIS A 96 -4.94 -11.49 -5.40
C HIS A 96 -3.79 -10.49 -5.17
N GLU A 97 -3.91 -9.59 -4.18
CA GLU A 97 -2.82 -8.71 -3.76
C GLU A 97 -1.54 -9.51 -3.40
N THR A 98 -1.72 -10.62 -2.67
CA THR A 98 -0.60 -11.47 -2.28
C THR A 98 0.08 -12.13 -3.49
N ALA A 99 -0.68 -12.50 -4.51
CA ALA A 99 -0.13 -13.05 -5.76
C ALA A 99 0.71 -12.00 -6.51
N TYR A 100 0.24 -10.76 -6.63
CA TYR A 100 1.03 -9.67 -7.23
C TYR A 100 2.33 -9.38 -6.48
N LEU A 101 2.31 -9.46 -5.15
CA LEU A 101 3.50 -9.23 -4.31
C LEU A 101 4.49 -10.41 -4.33
N ASN A 102 4.07 -11.56 -4.88
CA ASN A 102 4.87 -12.79 -4.95
C ASN A 102 4.68 -13.48 -6.31
N PRO A 103 5.34 -13.00 -7.38
CA PRO A 103 5.10 -13.46 -8.76
C PRO A 103 5.25 -14.97 -9.00
N ASN A 104 6.05 -15.64 -8.16
CA ASN A 104 6.27 -17.09 -8.27
C ASN A 104 5.26 -17.94 -7.49
N LEU A 105 4.29 -17.30 -6.83
CA LEU A 105 3.29 -17.97 -6.01
C LEU A 105 2.00 -18.16 -6.79
N THR A 106 1.46 -19.37 -6.79
CA THR A 106 0.10 -19.65 -7.23
C THR A 106 -0.79 -19.81 -6.01
N ILE A 107 -1.89 -19.06 -5.95
CA ILE A 107 -2.87 -19.11 -4.87
C ILE A 107 -4.20 -19.58 -5.44
N ILE A 108 -4.74 -20.64 -4.86
CA ILE A 108 -6.06 -21.18 -5.26
C ILE A 108 -7.08 -20.81 -4.18
N PHE A 109 -8.14 -20.15 -4.59
CA PHE A 109 -9.32 -19.87 -3.78
C PHE A 109 -10.44 -20.83 -4.17
N GLU A 110 -11.06 -21.47 -3.17
CA GLU A 110 -12.28 -22.25 -3.37
C GLU A 110 -13.33 -21.85 -2.32
N ASP A 111 -14.51 -21.44 -2.77
CA ASP A 111 -15.68 -21.27 -1.92
C ASP A 111 -16.69 -22.40 -2.22
N ARG A 112 -16.88 -23.27 -1.24
CA ARG A 112 -17.76 -24.45 -1.32
C ARG A 112 -19.09 -24.28 -0.56
N ARG A 113 -19.46 -23.04 -0.19
CA ARG A 113 -20.65 -22.74 0.60
C ARG A 113 -21.93 -22.63 -0.25
N GLY A 114 -21.77 -22.43 -1.55
CA GLY A 114 -22.88 -22.37 -2.51
C GLY A 114 -23.28 -23.74 -3.06
N SER A 115 -24.24 -23.75 -3.98
CA SER A 115 -24.65 -24.94 -4.73
C SER A 115 -23.55 -25.41 -5.72
N GLU A 116 -22.74 -24.49 -6.19
CA GLU A 116 -21.59 -24.73 -7.05
C GLU A 116 -20.32 -24.24 -6.34
N VAL A 117 -19.18 -24.91 -6.59
CA VAL A 117 -17.89 -24.53 -6.06
C VAL A 117 -17.36 -23.37 -6.89
N GLU A 118 -17.15 -22.21 -6.25
CA GLU A 118 -16.39 -21.13 -6.86
C GLU A 118 -14.89 -21.48 -6.76
N HIS A 119 -14.19 -21.54 -7.90
CA HIS A 119 -12.77 -21.85 -7.98
C HIS A 119 -12.05 -20.76 -8.74
N ILE A 120 -11.05 -20.14 -8.14
CA ILE A 120 -10.23 -19.08 -8.75
C ILE A 120 -8.76 -19.40 -8.50
N GLU A 121 -7.95 -19.29 -9.54
CA GLU A 121 -6.49 -19.38 -9.45
C GLU A 121 -5.89 -17.99 -9.68
N TYR A 122 -5.07 -17.53 -8.76
CA TYR A 122 -4.28 -16.30 -8.86
C TYR A 122 -2.82 -16.67 -9.09
N HIS A 123 -2.28 -16.28 -10.24
CA HIS A 123 -0.88 -16.38 -10.59
C HIS A 123 -0.48 -15.15 -11.38
N GLU A 124 0.35 -14.28 -10.80
CA GLU A 124 0.63 -12.93 -11.30
C GLU A 124 2.13 -12.76 -11.59
N PRO A 125 2.64 -13.35 -12.68
CA PRO A 125 4.07 -13.34 -13.00
C PRO A 125 4.62 -11.94 -13.29
N ASP A 126 3.76 -10.99 -13.67
CA ASP A 126 4.12 -9.60 -13.92
C ASP A 126 4.29 -8.78 -12.62
N GLY A 127 3.99 -9.34 -11.46
CA GLY A 127 4.21 -8.72 -10.17
C GLY A 127 3.59 -7.34 -10.02
N LEU A 128 4.35 -6.37 -9.51
CA LEU A 128 3.83 -5.01 -9.28
C LEU A 128 3.42 -4.30 -10.58
N VAL A 129 4.02 -4.64 -11.72
CA VAL A 129 3.59 -4.10 -13.02
C VAL A 129 2.17 -4.52 -13.33
N GLY A 130 1.86 -5.82 -13.17
CA GLY A 130 0.51 -6.35 -13.31
C GLY A 130 -0.47 -5.72 -12.30
N PHE A 131 -0.03 -5.51 -11.07
CA PHE A 131 -0.85 -4.88 -10.05
C PHE A 131 -1.28 -3.45 -10.42
N VAL A 132 -0.35 -2.61 -10.87
CA VAL A 132 -0.67 -1.24 -11.32
C VAL A 132 -1.58 -1.27 -12.55
N LYS A 133 -1.36 -2.18 -13.49
CA LYS A 133 -2.24 -2.36 -14.65
C LYS A 133 -3.66 -2.74 -14.24
N ASP A 134 -3.82 -3.64 -13.27
CA ASP A 134 -5.14 -4.05 -12.76
C ASP A 134 -5.85 -2.89 -12.05
N LEU A 135 -5.12 -2.11 -11.22
CA LEU A 135 -5.66 -0.91 -10.57
C LEU A 135 -6.15 0.13 -11.58
N ASN A 136 -5.51 0.23 -12.73
CA ASN A 136 -5.82 1.21 -13.78
C ASN A 136 -6.64 0.64 -14.95
N LYS A 137 -7.14 -0.59 -14.87
CA LYS A 137 -7.81 -1.30 -15.99
C LYS A 137 -9.01 -0.57 -16.59
N SER A 138 -9.67 0.28 -15.81
CA SER A 138 -10.81 1.10 -16.25
C SER A 138 -10.45 2.56 -16.51
N GLN A 139 -9.15 2.92 -16.43
CA GLN A 139 -8.67 4.29 -16.56
C GLN A 139 -7.97 4.51 -17.91
N GLU A 140 -7.97 5.76 -18.38
CA GLU A 140 -7.14 6.18 -19.50
C GLU A 140 -5.70 6.40 -19.02
N THR A 141 -4.79 5.50 -19.40
CA THR A 141 -3.38 5.56 -19.02
C THR A 141 -2.59 6.47 -19.93
N LEU A 142 -1.64 7.24 -19.38
CA LEU A 142 -0.87 8.24 -20.12
C LEU A 142 0.50 7.73 -20.58
N HIS A 143 0.99 6.65 -20.03
CA HIS A 143 2.24 5.99 -20.40
C HIS A 143 2.24 4.55 -19.89
N GLU A 144 3.20 3.73 -20.32
CA GLU A 144 3.39 2.39 -19.79
C GLU A 144 3.81 2.42 -18.32
N VAL A 145 3.54 1.32 -17.58
CA VAL A 145 3.93 1.21 -16.18
C VAL A 145 5.45 1.35 -16.06
N VAL A 146 5.89 2.26 -15.22
CA VAL A 146 7.29 2.40 -14.81
C VAL A 146 7.54 1.48 -13.63
N TYR A 147 8.58 0.64 -13.73
CA TYR A 147 8.98 -0.27 -12.67
C TYR A 147 10.47 -0.16 -12.39
N PHE A 148 10.82 -0.19 -11.14
CA PHE A 148 12.21 -0.32 -10.70
C PHE A 148 12.30 -1.07 -9.36
N GLN A 149 13.47 -1.64 -9.14
CA GLN A 149 13.82 -2.36 -7.91
C GLN A 149 15.25 -2.04 -7.52
N GLY A 150 15.51 -1.98 -6.23
CA GLY A 150 16.86 -1.82 -5.71
C GLY A 150 16.94 -2.21 -4.24
N GLU A 151 18.15 -2.13 -3.70
CA GLU A 151 18.45 -2.42 -2.31
C GLU A 151 19.24 -1.30 -1.68
N SER A 152 18.96 -0.94 -0.46
CA SER A 152 19.72 -0.01 0.35
C SER A 152 19.68 -0.43 1.80
N GLU A 153 20.84 -0.55 2.44
CA GLU A 153 20.98 -0.91 3.86
C GLU A 153 20.27 -2.23 4.24
N GLY A 154 20.29 -3.22 3.34
CA GLY A 154 19.61 -4.52 3.55
C GLY A 154 18.09 -4.49 3.38
N ILE A 155 17.53 -3.36 2.93
CA ILE A 155 16.11 -3.22 2.64
C ILE A 155 15.91 -3.26 1.12
N THR A 156 15.17 -4.26 0.63
CA THR A 156 14.77 -4.30 -0.78
C THR A 156 13.57 -3.39 -0.99
N VAL A 157 13.60 -2.60 -2.05
CA VAL A 157 12.55 -1.66 -2.43
C VAL A 157 12.12 -1.95 -3.85
N GLU A 158 10.85 -2.19 -4.07
CA GLU A 158 10.20 -2.31 -5.39
C GLU A 158 9.14 -1.23 -5.53
N VAL A 159 9.10 -0.61 -6.68
CA VAL A 159 8.11 0.43 -7.00
C VAL A 159 7.61 0.22 -8.43
N ALA A 160 6.30 0.26 -8.59
CA ALA A 160 5.66 0.41 -9.90
C ALA A 160 4.71 1.60 -9.86
N PHE A 161 4.70 2.42 -10.91
CA PHE A 161 3.76 3.52 -11.01
C PHE A 161 3.34 3.81 -12.45
N GLN A 162 2.19 4.46 -12.60
CA GLN A 162 1.63 4.90 -13.87
C GLN A 162 0.74 6.12 -13.65
N TYR A 163 0.73 7.04 -14.60
CA TYR A 163 -0.21 8.16 -14.59
C TYR A 163 -1.44 7.85 -15.44
N VAL A 164 -2.58 8.31 -14.96
CA VAL A 164 -3.87 8.23 -15.62
C VAL A 164 -4.46 9.62 -15.80
N ASN A 165 -5.38 9.77 -16.77
CA ASN A 165 -6.03 11.04 -17.06
C ASN A 165 -7.16 11.37 -16.07
N GLU A 166 -6.83 11.33 -14.77
CA GLU A 166 -7.73 11.58 -13.66
C GLU A 166 -7.09 12.53 -12.63
N PHE A 167 -7.91 13.19 -11.80
CA PHE A 167 -7.44 14.12 -10.77
C PHE A 167 -7.45 13.48 -9.38
N HIS A 168 -6.75 12.36 -9.23
CA HIS A 168 -6.61 11.70 -7.94
C HIS A 168 -5.22 11.09 -7.76
N GLU A 169 -4.87 10.79 -6.54
CA GLU A 169 -3.66 10.05 -6.16
C GLU A 169 -4.08 8.71 -5.55
N ASN A 170 -3.52 7.61 -6.06
CA ASN A 170 -3.71 6.27 -5.52
C ASN A 170 -2.34 5.62 -5.25
N VAL A 171 -1.86 5.72 -4.01
CA VAL A 171 -0.56 5.20 -3.60
C VAL A 171 -0.73 4.13 -2.53
N LEU A 172 -0.41 2.89 -2.88
CA LEU A 172 -0.45 1.74 -1.99
C LEU A 172 0.94 1.40 -1.48
N GLY A 173 1.06 1.12 -0.19
CA GLY A 173 2.32 0.72 0.44
C GLY A 173 2.23 -0.64 1.13
N PHE A 174 3.28 -1.43 0.95
CA PHE A 174 3.42 -2.75 1.54
C PHE A 174 4.78 -2.90 2.21
N CYS A 175 4.80 -3.50 3.39
CA CYS A 175 6.02 -3.92 4.07
C CYS A 175 5.91 -5.41 4.40
N ASN A 176 6.85 -6.23 3.89
CA ASN A 176 6.85 -7.68 4.06
C ASN A 176 5.50 -8.32 3.68
N ASN A 177 4.91 -7.91 2.55
CA ASN A 177 3.61 -8.34 2.02
C ASN A 177 2.40 -7.92 2.88
N ILE A 178 2.58 -7.03 3.86
CA ILE A 178 1.49 -6.48 4.66
C ILE A 178 1.10 -5.12 4.09
N TYR A 179 -0.18 -4.96 3.78
CA TYR A 179 -0.74 -3.67 3.35
C TYR A 179 -0.73 -2.66 4.50
N ASN A 180 -0.14 -1.50 4.27
CA ASN A 180 -0.09 -0.41 5.22
C ASN A 180 -1.13 0.65 4.84
N ALA A 181 -2.39 0.41 5.23
CA ALA A 181 -3.53 1.23 4.84
C ALA A 181 -3.41 2.71 5.31
N GLU A 182 -2.74 2.95 6.42
CA GLU A 182 -2.47 4.28 6.97
C GLU A 182 -1.11 4.83 6.51
N GLY A 183 -0.47 4.15 5.56
CA GLY A 183 0.81 4.55 5.01
C GLY A 183 2.01 4.15 5.85
N GLY A 184 3.01 5.01 5.87
CA GLY A 184 4.23 4.79 6.64
C GLY A 184 5.44 5.49 6.02
N THR A 185 6.56 5.32 6.68
CA THR A 185 7.82 6.01 6.36
C THR A 185 8.34 5.68 4.96
N HIS A 186 8.14 4.48 4.45
CA HIS A 186 8.49 4.07 3.08
C HIS A 186 7.71 4.88 2.03
N ILE A 187 6.40 5.07 2.23
CA ILE A 187 5.58 5.91 1.33
C ILE A 187 6.02 7.38 1.41
N THR A 188 6.32 7.87 2.61
CA THR A 188 6.83 9.23 2.80
C THR A 188 8.16 9.43 2.08
N GLY A 189 9.09 8.48 2.19
CA GLY A 189 10.37 8.50 1.48
C GLY A 189 10.20 8.58 -0.04
N PHE A 190 9.33 7.74 -0.60
CA PHE A 190 8.97 7.77 -2.02
C PHE A 190 8.40 9.13 -2.43
N LYS A 191 7.34 9.59 -1.76
CA LYS A 191 6.62 10.84 -2.11
C LYS A 191 7.55 12.06 -2.08
N THR A 192 8.43 12.14 -1.09
CA THR A 192 9.34 13.26 -0.92
C THR A 192 10.37 13.32 -2.04
N VAL A 193 11.09 12.21 -2.28
CA VAL A 193 12.14 12.18 -3.29
C VAL A 193 11.58 12.30 -4.70
N PHE A 194 10.45 11.66 -4.98
CA PHE A 194 9.78 11.76 -6.28
C PHE A 194 9.44 13.22 -6.60
N THR A 195 8.85 13.94 -5.64
CA THR A 195 8.53 15.37 -5.78
C THR A 195 9.79 16.20 -6.04
N THR A 196 10.88 15.93 -5.34
CA THR A 196 12.16 16.63 -5.51
C THR A 196 12.75 16.41 -6.90
N VAL A 197 12.78 15.16 -7.37
CA VAL A 197 13.32 14.80 -8.69
C VAL A 197 12.52 15.46 -9.81
N ILE A 198 11.18 15.41 -9.75
CA ILE A 198 10.32 16.04 -10.77
C ILE A 198 10.54 17.56 -10.81
N ASN A 199 10.64 18.23 -9.67
CA ASN A 199 10.93 19.67 -9.63
C ASN A 199 12.33 19.99 -10.20
N SER A 200 13.33 19.16 -9.94
CA SER A 200 14.67 19.33 -10.52
C SER A 200 14.63 19.26 -12.04
N TYR A 201 14.01 18.23 -12.60
CA TYR A 201 13.86 18.11 -14.06
C TYR A 201 12.99 19.22 -14.67
N ALA A 202 11.93 19.66 -13.99
CA ALA A 202 11.11 20.77 -14.49
C ALA A 202 11.90 22.08 -14.58
N ARG A 203 12.87 22.31 -13.71
CA ARG A 203 13.81 23.44 -13.76
C ARG A 203 14.86 23.26 -14.87
N GLU A 204 15.46 22.09 -14.95
CA GLU A 204 16.46 21.74 -15.96
C GLU A 204 15.92 21.89 -17.38
N LEU A 205 14.67 21.46 -17.60
CA LEU A 205 13.96 21.59 -18.88
C LEU A 205 13.38 23.01 -19.12
N GLY A 206 13.58 23.95 -18.19
CA GLY A 206 13.09 25.33 -18.30
C GLY A 206 11.58 25.52 -18.18
N ILE A 207 10.85 24.49 -17.76
CA ILE A 207 9.40 24.53 -17.51
C ILE A 207 9.12 25.38 -16.28
N LEU A 208 9.89 25.22 -15.21
CA LEU A 208 9.93 26.12 -14.06
C LEU A 208 11.12 27.07 -14.20
N LYS A 209 10.82 28.38 -14.23
CA LYS A 209 11.85 29.44 -14.24
C LYS A 209 12.40 29.64 -12.83
N GLU A 210 13.53 30.32 -12.70
CA GLU A 210 14.22 30.56 -11.43
C GLU A 210 13.30 31.20 -10.36
N LYS A 211 12.38 32.09 -10.78
CA LYS A 211 11.42 32.78 -9.89
C LYS A 211 10.13 32.02 -9.63
N ASP A 212 9.92 30.91 -10.31
CA ASP A 212 8.68 30.12 -10.15
C ASP A 212 8.76 29.29 -8.87
N ALA A 213 7.62 29.18 -8.17
CA ALA A 213 7.49 28.24 -7.08
C ALA A 213 7.50 26.81 -7.60
N ASN A 214 8.10 25.89 -6.82
CA ASN A 214 8.06 24.48 -7.11
C ASN A 214 6.62 23.93 -7.17
N PHE A 215 6.41 22.87 -7.92
CA PHE A 215 5.21 22.06 -7.81
C PHE A 215 5.13 21.47 -6.40
N THR A 216 3.92 21.46 -5.83
CA THR A 216 3.68 20.78 -4.55
C THR A 216 3.70 19.27 -4.75
N GLY A 217 3.86 18.52 -3.66
CA GLY A 217 3.75 17.06 -3.74
C GLY A 217 2.40 16.59 -4.28
N ALA A 218 1.31 17.29 -3.96
CA ALA A 218 -0.01 16.99 -4.50
C ALA A 218 -0.09 17.27 -6.01
N ASP A 219 0.52 18.36 -6.49
CA ASP A 219 0.59 18.66 -7.92
C ASP A 219 1.32 17.53 -8.68
N VAL A 220 2.48 17.11 -8.16
CA VAL A 220 3.33 16.09 -8.79
C VAL A 220 2.66 14.73 -8.83
N ARG A 221 1.93 14.36 -7.80
CA ARG A 221 1.29 13.03 -7.71
C ARG A 221 -0.15 12.98 -8.19
N ASN A 222 -0.66 14.08 -8.72
CA ASN A 222 -1.99 14.13 -9.29
C ASN A 222 -2.10 13.25 -10.56
N GLY A 223 -3.02 12.30 -10.55
CA GLY A 223 -3.16 11.28 -11.59
C GLY A 223 -2.25 10.06 -11.43
N MET A 224 -1.46 9.97 -10.35
CA MET A 224 -0.55 8.86 -10.10
C MET A 224 -1.25 7.67 -9.45
N THR A 225 -1.08 6.49 -10.01
CA THR A 225 -1.24 5.20 -9.33
C THR A 225 0.14 4.62 -9.08
N ALA A 226 0.46 4.30 -7.83
CA ALA A 226 1.76 3.72 -7.47
C ALA A 226 1.61 2.62 -6.42
N VAL A 227 2.42 1.59 -6.52
CA VAL A 227 2.56 0.52 -5.53
C VAL A 227 4.01 0.49 -5.07
N ILE A 228 4.23 0.66 -3.78
CA ILE A 228 5.53 0.62 -3.12
C ILE A 228 5.57 -0.62 -2.23
N SER A 229 6.46 -1.55 -2.51
CA SER A 229 6.66 -2.77 -1.71
C SER A 229 8.09 -2.80 -1.19
N ILE A 230 8.25 -2.96 0.12
CA ILE A 230 9.56 -3.14 0.71
C ILE A 230 9.67 -4.48 1.44
N LYS A 231 10.88 -5.05 1.46
CA LYS A 231 11.26 -6.16 2.30
C LYS A 231 12.23 -5.64 3.35
N HIS A 232 11.78 -5.60 4.59
CA HIS A 232 12.52 -5.07 5.73
C HIS A 232 12.87 -6.20 6.71
N PRO A 233 14.12 -6.33 7.16
CA PRO A 233 14.51 -7.40 8.09
C PRO A 233 13.86 -7.27 9.47
N ASP A 234 13.70 -6.04 9.97
CA ASP A 234 13.12 -5.75 11.29
C ASP A 234 12.07 -4.60 11.20
N PRO A 235 10.87 -4.86 10.66
CA PRO A 235 9.86 -3.82 10.51
C PRO A 235 9.19 -3.48 11.84
N ARG A 236 9.00 -2.17 12.09
CA ARG A 236 8.25 -1.63 13.23
C ARG A 236 7.00 -0.93 12.75
N PHE A 237 5.89 -1.20 13.40
CA PHE A 237 4.58 -0.65 13.06
C PHE A 237 3.97 0.11 14.23
N GLU A 238 3.17 1.12 13.94
CA GLU A 238 2.33 1.80 14.93
C GLU A 238 1.13 0.90 15.29
N GLY A 239 1.34 -0.12 16.09
CA GLY A 239 0.30 -1.00 16.59
C GLY A 239 0.23 -2.38 15.94
N GLN A 240 -0.60 -3.24 16.52
CA GLN A 240 -0.70 -4.66 16.18
C GLN A 240 -1.37 -4.92 14.83
N THR A 241 -2.20 -4.02 14.35
CA THR A 241 -2.86 -4.10 13.03
C THR A 241 -1.91 -3.90 11.85
N LYS A 242 -0.69 -3.38 12.12
CA LYS A 242 0.39 -3.14 11.14
C LYS A 242 -0.01 -2.22 9.98
N THR A 243 -0.98 -1.36 10.22
CA THR A 243 -1.53 -0.43 9.22
C THR A 243 -0.59 0.69 8.85
N LYS A 244 0.40 1.00 9.72
CA LYS A 244 1.36 2.08 9.49
C LYS A 244 2.78 1.67 9.87
N LEU A 245 3.72 1.81 8.92
CA LEU A 245 5.15 1.53 9.15
C LEU A 245 5.85 2.75 9.74
N ASP A 246 6.70 2.54 10.78
CA ASP A 246 7.37 3.62 11.52
C ASP A 246 8.92 3.62 11.42
N ASN A 247 9.50 2.77 10.63
CA ASN A 247 10.95 2.67 10.47
C ASN A 247 11.56 3.87 9.73
N GLN A 248 12.51 4.59 10.33
CA GLN A 248 13.20 5.71 9.68
C GLN A 248 14.17 5.24 8.58
N ASP A 249 14.82 4.11 8.75
CA ASP A 249 15.66 3.48 7.73
C ASP A 249 14.88 3.10 6.48
N ALA A 250 13.62 2.64 6.61
CA ALA A 250 12.73 2.38 5.48
C ALA A 250 12.48 3.64 4.64
N SER A 251 12.31 4.80 5.27
CA SER A 251 12.19 6.08 4.57
C SER A 251 13.44 6.42 3.77
N LYS A 252 14.61 6.28 4.38
CA LYS A 252 15.90 6.56 3.73
C LYS A 252 16.17 5.60 2.57
N ALA A 253 15.98 4.30 2.79
CA ALA A 253 16.18 3.28 1.76
C ALA A 253 15.26 3.51 0.56
N THR A 254 13.98 3.74 0.81
CA THR A 254 13.01 3.99 -0.27
C THR A 254 13.34 5.29 -1.01
N ALA A 255 13.70 6.37 -0.31
CA ALA A 255 14.09 7.62 -0.93
C ALA A 255 15.35 7.45 -1.80
N LYS A 256 16.37 6.74 -1.32
CA LYS A 256 17.61 6.50 -2.06
C LYS A 256 17.35 5.69 -3.33
N VAL A 257 16.73 4.52 -3.20
CA VAL A 257 16.44 3.64 -4.35
C VAL A 257 15.57 4.37 -5.38
N THR A 258 14.51 5.05 -4.91
CA THR A 258 13.62 5.81 -5.81
C THR A 258 14.38 6.91 -6.53
N GLY A 259 15.21 7.70 -5.82
CA GLY A 259 16.00 8.79 -6.43
C GLY A 259 16.93 8.30 -7.50
N ASP A 260 17.72 7.26 -7.19
CA ASP A 260 18.71 6.70 -8.11
C ASP A 260 18.06 6.08 -9.36
N GLU A 261 17.02 5.26 -9.16
CA GLU A 261 16.41 4.51 -10.27
C GLU A 261 15.50 5.36 -11.15
N ILE A 262 14.76 6.31 -10.56
CA ILE A 262 13.87 7.16 -11.33
C ILE A 262 14.64 8.17 -12.19
N GLN A 263 15.80 8.68 -11.72
CA GLN A 263 16.67 9.51 -12.53
C GLN A 263 17.22 8.72 -13.73
N ARG A 264 17.73 7.50 -13.51
CA ARG A 264 18.17 6.61 -14.58
C ARG A 264 17.08 6.31 -15.60
N TYR A 265 15.84 6.15 -15.14
CA TYR A 265 14.70 5.90 -16.01
C TYR A 265 14.36 7.14 -16.86
N PHE A 266 14.22 8.30 -16.25
CA PHE A 266 13.84 9.53 -16.94
C PHE A 266 14.90 10.06 -17.89
N ASP A 267 16.19 9.87 -17.58
CA ASP A 267 17.30 10.19 -18.51
C ASP A 267 17.20 9.43 -19.85
N ARG A 268 16.55 8.26 -19.84
CA ARG A 268 16.33 7.42 -21.02
C ARG A 268 14.92 7.53 -21.61
N ASN A 269 13.99 8.09 -20.87
CA ASN A 269 12.56 8.11 -21.21
C ASN A 269 11.98 9.51 -21.06
N LEU A 270 12.51 10.45 -21.85
CA LEU A 270 12.15 11.86 -21.80
C LEU A 270 10.66 12.13 -22.06
N GLU A 271 10.00 11.34 -22.91
CA GLU A 271 8.58 11.50 -23.21
C GLU A 271 7.70 11.16 -21.99
N THR A 272 8.05 10.12 -21.23
CA THR A 272 7.38 9.80 -19.96
C THR A 272 7.59 10.92 -18.94
N LEU A 273 8.82 11.44 -18.83
CA LEU A 273 9.12 12.57 -17.95
C LEU A 273 8.29 13.80 -18.29
N LYS A 274 8.20 14.17 -19.58
CA LYS A 274 7.36 15.30 -20.03
C LYS A 274 5.89 15.08 -19.70
N THR A 275 5.39 13.86 -19.86
CA THR A 275 4.01 13.51 -19.48
C THR A 275 3.76 13.73 -18.00
N VAL A 276 4.66 13.25 -17.14
CA VAL A 276 4.57 13.42 -15.68
C VAL A 276 4.62 14.89 -15.28
N ILE A 277 5.57 15.66 -15.83
CA ILE A 277 5.65 17.11 -15.58
C ILE A 277 4.39 17.82 -16.09
N GLY A 278 3.87 17.44 -17.24
CA GLY A 278 2.61 18.00 -17.80
C GLY A 278 1.42 17.80 -16.88
N CYS A 279 1.33 16.63 -16.21
CA CYS A 279 0.32 16.37 -15.18
C CYS A 279 0.48 17.34 -13.99
N ALA A 280 1.73 17.53 -13.52
CA ALA A 280 2.02 18.45 -12.42
C ALA A 280 1.70 19.91 -12.77
N GLU A 281 2.03 20.36 -13.99
CA GLU A 281 1.67 21.71 -14.48
C GLU A 281 0.16 21.92 -14.52
N LYS A 282 -0.59 20.93 -15.01
CA LYS A 282 -2.05 20.97 -15.10
C LYS A 282 -2.68 21.08 -13.70
N ALA A 283 -2.22 20.26 -12.76
CA ALA A 283 -2.66 20.30 -11.37
C ALA A 283 -2.33 21.64 -10.69
N ALA A 284 -1.11 22.15 -10.86
CA ALA A 284 -0.69 23.42 -10.29
C ALA A 284 -1.51 24.62 -10.84
N LYS A 285 -1.87 24.60 -12.13
CA LYS A 285 -2.74 25.63 -12.73
C LYS A 285 -4.13 25.63 -12.09
N ILE A 286 -4.72 24.44 -11.93
CA ILE A 286 -6.05 24.29 -11.31
C ILE A 286 -6.00 24.79 -9.86
N ARG A 287 -5.05 24.32 -9.05
CA ARG A 287 -4.87 24.74 -7.67
C ARG A 287 -4.74 26.26 -7.53
N LYS A 288 -3.88 26.89 -8.34
CA LYS A 288 -3.69 28.35 -8.32
C LYS A 288 -4.98 29.10 -8.69
N THR A 289 -5.79 28.56 -9.61
CA THR A 289 -7.08 29.16 -9.98
C THR A 289 -8.08 29.05 -8.85
N GLU A 290 -8.15 27.91 -8.18
CA GLU A 290 -9.01 27.72 -7.00
C GLU A 290 -8.61 28.60 -5.83
N GLU A 291 -7.31 28.73 -5.54
CA GLU A 291 -6.78 29.62 -4.49
C GLU A 291 -7.14 31.09 -4.75
N ARG A 292 -6.99 31.54 -6.01
CA ARG A 292 -7.40 32.91 -6.40
C ARG A 292 -8.91 33.11 -6.26
N ALA A 293 -9.73 32.14 -6.66
CA ALA A 293 -11.18 32.22 -6.51
C ALA A 293 -11.59 32.31 -5.02
N LYS A 294 -10.99 31.46 -4.17
CA LYS A 294 -11.21 31.50 -2.71
C LYS A 294 -10.81 32.84 -2.10
N THR A 295 -9.63 33.36 -2.47
CA THR A 295 -9.16 34.67 -1.97
C THR A 295 -10.10 35.81 -2.38
N ASN A 296 -10.56 35.81 -3.65
CA ASN A 296 -11.51 36.80 -4.14
C ASN A 296 -12.85 36.75 -3.39
N LEU A 297 -13.36 35.55 -3.10
CA LEU A 297 -14.59 35.39 -2.32
C LEU A 297 -14.43 35.90 -0.88
N LEU A 298 -13.32 35.55 -0.21
CA LEU A 298 -13.02 36.01 1.14
C LEU A 298 -12.84 37.53 1.20
N THR A 299 -12.22 38.13 0.17
CA THR A 299 -12.06 39.58 0.08
C THR A 299 -13.42 40.26 -0.10
N LYS A 300 -14.31 39.70 -0.94
CA LYS A 300 -15.68 40.22 -1.10
C LYS A 300 -16.50 40.11 0.19
N GLN A 301 -16.37 39.01 0.94
CA GLN A 301 -17.05 38.82 2.23
C GLN A 301 -16.56 39.79 3.32
N LYS A 302 -15.28 40.18 3.31
CA LYS A 302 -14.74 41.17 4.23
C LYS A 302 -15.29 42.58 3.98
N PHE A 303 -15.83 42.86 2.80
CA PHE A 303 -16.43 44.15 2.44
C PHE A 303 -17.96 44.18 2.52
N SER A 304 -18.63 43.05 2.71
CA SER A 304 -20.04 43.01 3.07
C SER A 304 -20.16 43.00 4.57
N PHE A 305 -20.00 44.16 5.19
CA PHE A 305 -20.61 44.36 6.52
C PHE A 305 -22.12 44.27 6.28
N ASP A 306 -22.71 43.20 6.81
CA ASP A 306 -24.17 43.16 6.99
C ASP A 306 -24.54 44.26 7.95
N SER A 307 -24.74 45.47 7.41
CA SER A 307 -25.30 46.55 8.15
C SER A 307 -26.75 46.17 8.41
N ASN A 308 -27.12 46.04 9.66
CA ASN A 308 -28.49 45.87 10.16
C ASN A 308 -29.42 47.05 9.71
N GLY A 309 -29.39 47.43 8.43
CA GLY A 309 -30.20 48.47 7.82
C GLY A 309 -29.96 49.88 8.33
N LYS A 310 -29.04 50.07 9.30
CA LYS A 310 -28.77 51.40 9.95
C LYS A 310 -27.41 52.02 9.58
N LEU A 311 -26.50 51.23 8.96
CA LEU A 311 -25.19 51.69 8.52
C LEU A 311 -24.99 51.25 7.07
N SER A 312 -24.68 52.14 6.16
CA SER A 312 -24.29 51.87 4.80
C SER A 312 -22.79 52.16 4.62
N ASN A 313 -22.12 51.34 3.81
CA ASN A 313 -20.73 51.59 3.46
C ASN A 313 -20.58 52.86 2.65
N CYS A 314 -19.55 53.67 2.96
CA CYS A 314 -19.21 54.84 2.16
C CYS A 314 -18.84 54.43 0.74
N GLU A 315 -19.35 55.15 -0.29
CA GLU A 315 -19.03 54.95 -1.68
C GLU A 315 -17.55 55.20 -2.01
N SER A 316 -16.94 56.15 -1.25
CA SER A 316 -15.52 56.47 -1.41
C SER A 316 -14.63 55.56 -0.55
N ARG A 317 -13.52 55.09 -1.13
CA ARG A 317 -12.45 54.36 -0.43
C ARG A 317 -11.39 55.28 0.19
N ASP A 318 -11.49 56.58 -0.07
CA ASP A 318 -10.59 57.58 0.48
C ASP A 318 -11.14 58.09 1.81
N ALA A 319 -10.46 57.74 2.91
CA ALA A 319 -10.89 58.09 4.26
C ALA A 319 -11.07 59.60 4.49
N SER A 320 -10.38 60.45 3.70
CA SER A 320 -10.50 61.90 3.77
C SER A 320 -11.80 62.43 3.17
N LYS A 321 -12.52 61.60 2.46
CA LYS A 321 -13.81 61.94 1.78
C LYS A 321 -14.99 61.20 2.40
N CYS A 322 -14.78 60.56 3.54
CA CYS A 322 -15.81 59.79 4.27
C CYS A 322 -16.14 60.53 5.57
N GLU A 323 -17.40 60.89 5.77
CA GLU A 323 -17.93 61.29 7.09
C GLU A 323 -18.67 60.08 7.70
N ILE A 324 -18.56 59.97 9.05
CA ILE A 324 -19.23 58.96 9.84
C ILE A 324 -20.59 59.47 10.27
#